data_61d78b46c8c0a8198e1d4d0076d88315
#
_entry.id   61d78b46c8c0a8198e1d4d0076d88315
#
_cell.length_a   1.000
_cell.length_b   1.000
_cell.length_c   1.000
_cell.angle_alpha   90.00
_cell.angle_beta   90.00
_cell.angle_gamma   90.00
#
_symmetry.space_group_name_H-M   'P 1'
#
loop_
_entity.id
_entity.type
_entity.pdbx_description
1 polymer ?
#
loop_
_entity_poly.entity_id
_entity_poly.type
_entity_poly.pdbx_seq_one_letter_code
_entity_poly.pdbx_strand_id
1 'polypeptide(L)'
;SGRPDLSGTYDVSTLTPMERPTELGEQMALTDEEAAELAERTRQAMALANRPSDPNRGAPPQGGDGSPGASGNVGGYNAFWIDPGESAFQIDGQWRTSILVDPPNGRYPPRVEGTGGRGGSRRANDGTAYWLEAGLEAPGPYDNMEQRPFAERCLLSFSSTAGPPMMPALYNNHKRIVQGEDTVMIQVEMNHEARIIRMNAEHDPPQNRKWLGDSIGHWEGDTLVVETTNFRD
;
A
#
# COMPACT_ATOMS: atom_id res chain seq x y z
N SER A 1 -30.04 9.62 -12.43
CA SER A 1 -29.59 10.65 -11.46
C SER A 1 -28.68 11.71 -12.14
N GLY A 2 -28.16 11.48 -13.33
CA GLY A 2 -27.24 12.37 -14.03
C GLY A 2 -25.82 12.43 -13.41
N ARG A 3 -25.52 11.55 -12.47
CA ARG A 3 -24.20 11.40 -11.83
C ARG A 3 -23.45 10.21 -12.43
N PRO A 4 -22.12 10.22 -12.43
CA PRO A 4 -21.33 9.06 -12.86
C PRO A 4 -21.69 7.81 -12.06
N ASP A 5 -21.75 6.67 -12.72
CA ASP A 5 -21.81 5.37 -12.09
C ASP A 5 -20.40 4.87 -11.84
N LEU A 6 -19.99 4.83 -10.58
CA LEU A 6 -18.68 4.37 -10.14
C LEU A 6 -18.68 2.86 -9.83
N SER A 7 -19.81 2.16 -9.98
CA SER A 7 -19.89 0.74 -9.66
C SER A 7 -18.97 -0.07 -10.58
N GLY A 8 -18.18 -0.95 -10.00
CA GLY A 8 -17.25 -1.76 -10.76
C GLY A 8 -16.18 -2.40 -9.89
N THR A 9 -15.34 -3.19 -10.53
CA THR A 9 -14.12 -3.73 -9.92
C THR A 9 -12.93 -3.08 -10.62
N TYR A 10 -12.04 -2.52 -9.84
CA TYR A 10 -10.89 -1.76 -10.29
C TYR A 10 -9.62 -2.43 -9.77
N ASP A 11 -8.65 -2.61 -10.65
CA ASP A 11 -7.29 -2.94 -10.27
C ASP A 11 -6.51 -1.63 -10.08
N VAL A 12 -5.92 -1.46 -8.90
CA VAL A 12 -5.12 -0.27 -8.56
C VAL A 12 -3.62 -0.56 -8.54
N SER A 13 -3.21 -1.76 -8.97
CA SER A 13 -1.79 -2.07 -9.13
C SER A 13 -1.15 -1.14 -10.17
N THR A 14 0.06 -0.69 -9.90
CA THR A 14 0.77 0.21 -10.81
C THR A 14 2.26 0.22 -10.56
N LEU A 15 3.02 0.36 -11.63
CA LEU A 15 4.47 0.57 -11.58
C LEU A 15 4.84 2.01 -11.21
N THR A 16 3.88 2.93 -11.14
CA THR A 16 4.13 4.30 -10.68
C THR A 16 4.47 4.28 -9.18
N PRO A 17 5.65 4.71 -8.78
CA PRO A 17 6.04 4.73 -7.37
C PRO A 17 5.29 5.80 -6.59
N MET A 18 5.24 5.66 -5.26
CA MET A 18 4.68 6.68 -4.38
C MET A 18 5.39 8.02 -4.54
N GLU A 19 6.71 8.00 -4.43
CA GLU A 19 7.57 9.17 -4.58
C GLU A 19 8.30 9.11 -5.91
N ARG A 20 8.49 10.28 -6.53
CA ARG A 20 9.27 10.39 -7.77
C ARG A 20 10.72 10.00 -7.51
N PRO A 21 11.29 9.09 -8.32
CA PRO A 21 12.71 8.79 -8.29
C PRO A 21 13.58 10.05 -8.45
N THR A 22 14.70 10.10 -7.71
CA THR A 22 15.56 11.29 -7.70
C THR A 22 16.16 11.62 -9.05
N GLU A 23 16.43 10.59 -9.84
CA GLU A 23 16.98 10.69 -11.19
C GLU A 23 16.04 11.36 -12.19
N LEU A 24 14.73 11.34 -11.93
CA LEU A 24 13.74 12.00 -12.78
C LEU A 24 13.57 13.51 -12.45
N GLY A 25 14.18 13.98 -11.36
CA GLY A 25 14.14 15.40 -11.01
C GLY A 25 12.73 15.95 -10.93
N GLU A 26 12.40 16.91 -11.82
CA GLU A 26 11.08 17.54 -11.91
C GLU A 26 10.20 16.96 -13.01
N GLN A 27 10.63 15.89 -13.69
CA GLN A 27 9.88 15.24 -14.77
C GLN A 27 8.60 14.63 -14.21
N MET A 28 7.44 15.19 -14.53
CA MET A 28 6.14 14.76 -14.00
C MET A 28 5.52 13.59 -14.78
N ALA A 29 5.94 13.38 -16.03
CA ALA A 29 5.43 12.34 -16.90
C ALA A 29 6.58 11.62 -17.62
N LEU A 30 6.43 10.31 -17.80
CA LEU A 30 7.29 9.51 -18.67
C LEU A 30 6.83 9.67 -20.12
N THR A 31 7.74 9.48 -21.06
CA THR A 31 7.40 9.24 -22.46
C THR A 31 6.82 7.83 -22.62
N ASP A 32 6.21 7.54 -23.77
CA ASP A 32 5.70 6.19 -24.09
C ASP A 32 6.83 5.15 -24.08
N GLU A 33 8.01 5.53 -24.56
CA GLU A 33 9.19 4.66 -24.56
C GLU A 33 9.69 4.36 -23.14
N GLU A 34 9.78 5.39 -22.29
CA GLU A 34 10.21 5.23 -20.89
C GLU A 34 9.21 4.36 -20.10
N ALA A 35 7.92 4.54 -20.32
CA ALA A 35 6.87 3.74 -19.71
C ALA A 35 6.93 2.28 -20.16
N ALA A 36 7.14 2.04 -21.46
CA ALA A 36 7.31 0.69 -22.02
C ALA A 36 8.58 0.01 -21.48
N GLU A 37 9.69 0.74 -21.36
CA GLU A 37 10.93 0.22 -20.79
C GLU A 37 10.76 -0.15 -19.31
N LEU A 38 10.05 0.67 -18.53
CA LEU A 38 9.74 0.38 -17.14
C LEU A 38 8.94 -0.93 -17.02
N ALA A 39 7.91 -1.10 -17.84
CA ALA A 39 7.09 -2.30 -17.89
C ALA A 39 7.91 -3.54 -18.26
N GLU A 40 8.78 -3.43 -19.28
CA GLU A 40 9.64 -4.53 -19.72
C GLU A 40 10.65 -4.95 -18.64
N ARG A 41 11.31 -3.99 -18.00
CA ARG A 41 12.25 -4.26 -16.90
C ARG A 41 11.55 -4.98 -15.75
N THR A 42 10.32 -4.58 -15.41
CA THR A 42 9.55 -5.22 -14.36
C THR A 42 9.17 -6.66 -14.73
N ARG A 43 8.72 -6.90 -15.98
CA ARG A 43 8.43 -8.26 -16.45
C ARG A 43 9.66 -9.17 -16.39
N GLN A 44 10.81 -8.67 -16.79
CA GLN A 44 12.07 -9.42 -16.71
C GLN A 44 12.49 -9.71 -15.26
N ALA A 45 12.35 -8.74 -14.35
CA ALA A 45 12.62 -8.92 -12.94
C ALA A 45 11.69 -9.97 -12.30
N MET A 46 10.40 -9.93 -12.62
CA MET A 46 9.43 -10.92 -12.13
C MET A 46 9.71 -12.32 -12.71
N ALA A 47 10.04 -12.42 -13.99
CA ALA A 47 10.42 -13.70 -14.61
C ALA A 47 11.69 -14.29 -13.95
N LEU A 48 12.66 -13.45 -13.63
CA LEU A 48 13.86 -13.85 -12.91
C LEU A 48 13.54 -14.32 -11.48
N ALA A 49 12.70 -13.55 -10.76
CA ALA A 49 12.31 -13.85 -9.39
C ALA A 49 11.46 -15.14 -9.28
N ASN A 50 10.76 -15.52 -10.34
CA ASN A 50 9.91 -16.72 -10.38
C ASN A 50 10.64 -17.95 -10.95
N ARG A 51 11.95 -17.87 -11.21
CA ARG A 51 12.71 -19.06 -11.66
C ARG A 51 12.64 -20.15 -10.59
N PRO A 52 12.50 -21.41 -11.00
CA PRO A 52 12.60 -22.52 -10.08
C PRO A 52 13.94 -22.53 -9.35
N SER A 53 13.92 -22.80 -8.05
CA SER A 53 15.16 -23.02 -7.30
C SER A 53 15.77 -24.37 -7.69
N ASP A 54 17.12 -24.41 -7.74
CA ASP A 54 17.84 -25.69 -7.86
C ASP A 54 17.68 -26.49 -6.57
N PRO A 55 17.05 -27.69 -6.60
CA PRO A 55 16.86 -28.50 -5.40
C PRO A 55 18.17 -29.01 -4.81
N ASN A 56 19.26 -29.01 -5.59
CA ASN A 56 20.58 -29.47 -5.17
C ASN A 56 21.53 -28.34 -4.74
N ARG A 57 21.09 -27.09 -4.76
CA ARG A 57 21.93 -25.99 -4.32
C ARG A 57 22.27 -26.10 -2.84
N GLY A 58 23.45 -25.69 -2.47
CA GLY A 58 23.84 -25.52 -1.07
C GLY A 58 23.02 -24.43 -0.36
N ALA A 59 23.01 -24.46 0.97
CA ALA A 59 22.41 -23.36 1.73
C ALA A 59 23.10 -22.03 1.39
N PRO A 60 22.36 -20.94 1.17
CA PRO A 60 22.96 -19.63 0.95
C PRO A 60 23.70 -19.17 2.22
N PRO A 61 24.69 -18.29 2.07
CA PRO A 61 25.35 -17.69 3.24
C PRO A 61 24.37 -16.89 4.08
N GLN A 62 24.73 -16.66 5.33
CA GLN A 62 23.92 -15.79 6.20
C GLN A 62 23.73 -14.41 5.54
N GLY A 63 22.49 -13.96 5.39
CA GLY A 63 22.16 -12.74 4.67
C GLY A 63 21.81 -12.95 3.19
N GLY A 64 21.92 -14.17 2.68
CA GLY A 64 21.64 -14.52 1.26
C GLY A 64 22.86 -14.31 0.38
N ASP A 65 22.76 -14.74 -0.86
CA ASP A 65 23.80 -14.61 -1.91
C ASP A 65 23.47 -13.46 -2.90
N GLY A 66 22.42 -12.70 -2.64
CA GLY A 66 22.01 -11.58 -3.48
C GLY A 66 21.22 -11.98 -4.73
N SER A 67 20.98 -13.26 -4.98
CA SER A 67 20.17 -13.68 -6.10
C SER A 67 18.67 -13.49 -5.81
N PRO A 68 17.87 -13.12 -6.82
CA PRO A 68 16.44 -12.85 -6.64
C PRO A 68 15.62 -14.13 -6.50
N GLY A 69 14.48 -14.01 -5.83
CA GLY A 69 13.45 -15.05 -5.74
C GLY A 69 13.87 -16.30 -4.97
N ALA A 70 13.27 -17.41 -5.31
CA ALA A 70 13.50 -18.70 -4.65
C ALA A 70 14.92 -19.24 -4.86
N SER A 71 15.67 -18.72 -5.83
CA SER A 71 16.98 -19.24 -6.20
C SER A 71 18.11 -18.77 -5.32
N GLY A 72 17.98 -17.71 -4.54
CA GLY A 72 19.13 -17.18 -3.85
C GLY A 72 18.90 -16.40 -2.57
N ASN A 73 17.72 -15.86 -2.37
CA ASN A 73 17.45 -15.08 -1.19
C ASN A 73 17.22 -15.97 0.04
N VAL A 74 17.51 -15.40 1.22
CA VAL A 74 17.15 -16.03 2.48
C VAL A 74 15.63 -16.22 2.50
N GLY A 75 15.20 -17.47 2.65
CA GLY A 75 13.78 -17.82 2.66
C GLY A 75 13.23 -18.31 1.33
N GLY A 76 13.94 -18.15 0.21
CA GLY A 76 13.55 -18.74 -1.08
C GLY A 76 12.13 -18.41 -1.54
N TYR A 77 11.69 -17.18 -1.34
CA TYR A 77 10.32 -16.78 -1.58
C TYR A 77 10.07 -16.57 -3.09
N ASN A 78 9.09 -17.27 -3.63
CA ASN A 78 8.61 -17.01 -4.97
C ASN A 78 7.90 -15.66 -5.02
N ALA A 79 8.04 -14.96 -6.15
CA ALA A 79 7.40 -13.66 -6.36
C ALA A 79 6.09 -13.74 -7.15
N PHE A 80 5.60 -14.95 -7.48
CA PHE A 80 4.43 -15.13 -8.35
C PHE A 80 3.12 -14.56 -7.79
N TRP A 81 3.04 -14.35 -6.50
CA TRP A 81 1.89 -13.77 -5.79
C TRP A 81 1.98 -12.25 -5.62
N ILE A 82 3.11 -11.65 -6.02
CA ILE A 82 3.28 -10.20 -6.03
C ILE A 82 2.64 -9.65 -7.30
N ASP A 83 1.84 -8.63 -7.16
CA ASP A 83 1.18 -7.91 -8.23
C ASP A 83 1.68 -6.45 -8.28
N PRO A 84 2.80 -6.19 -8.98
CA PRO A 84 3.36 -4.86 -9.11
C PRO A 84 2.59 -3.97 -10.11
N GLY A 85 1.63 -4.54 -10.83
CA GLY A 85 1.01 -3.92 -12.00
C GLY A 85 1.81 -4.14 -13.28
N GLU A 86 1.16 -3.88 -14.41
CA GLU A 86 1.72 -4.08 -15.74
C GLU A 86 2.34 -2.81 -16.34
N SER A 87 1.92 -1.64 -15.85
CA SER A 87 2.35 -0.34 -16.38
C SER A 87 2.30 0.74 -15.31
N ALA A 88 2.93 1.88 -15.58
CA ALA A 88 2.61 3.11 -14.86
C ALA A 88 1.14 3.50 -15.14
N PHE A 89 0.49 4.24 -14.25
CA PHE A 89 -0.85 4.75 -14.52
C PHE A 89 -0.80 6.06 -15.32
N GLN A 90 -1.90 6.35 -16.00
CA GLN A 90 -2.07 7.58 -16.78
C GLN A 90 -3.12 8.49 -16.14
N ILE A 91 -2.84 9.79 -16.20
CA ILE A 91 -3.84 10.83 -15.99
C ILE A 91 -3.78 11.75 -17.19
N ASP A 92 -4.92 11.97 -17.85
CA ASP A 92 -5.04 12.78 -19.05
C ASP A 92 -4.05 12.36 -20.17
N GLY A 93 -3.85 11.05 -20.32
CA GLY A 93 -2.94 10.46 -21.30
C GLY A 93 -1.45 10.60 -20.97
N GLN A 94 -1.09 11.07 -19.79
CA GLN A 94 0.29 11.20 -19.35
C GLN A 94 0.65 10.10 -18.35
N TRP A 95 1.71 9.36 -18.62
CA TRP A 95 2.28 8.36 -17.71
C TRP A 95 2.91 9.05 -16.50
N ARG A 96 2.41 8.79 -15.30
CA ARG A 96 2.86 9.50 -14.10
C ARG A 96 4.15 8.93 -13.53
N THR A 97 5.05 9.82 -13.09
CA THR A 97 6.33 9.45 -12.47
C THR A 97 6.24 9.25 -10.97
N SER A 98 5.13 9.66 -10.34
CA SER A 98 4.83 9.46 -8.93
C SER A 98 3.33 9.51 -8.68
N ILE A 99 2.89 8.84 -7.62
CA ILE A 99 1.53 8.98 -7.09
C ILE A 99 1.38 10.33 -6.40
N LEU A 100 2.41 10.76 -5.66
CA LEU A 100 2.46 12.09 -5.07
C LEU A 100 2.64 13.15 -6.17
N VAL A 101 1.75 14.13 -6.17
CA VAL A 101 1.77 15.28 -7.11
C VAL A 101 1.89 16.62 -6.38
N ASP A 102 1.65 16.64 -5.10
CA ASP A 102 1.84 17.77 -4.22
C ASP A 102 2.61 17.30 -2.96
N PRO A 103 3.80 17.86 -2.69
CA PRO A 103 4.50 18.95 -3.43
C PRO A 103 4.86 18.59 -4.89
N PRO A 104 5.06 19.62 -5.77
CA PRO A 104 5.31 19.39 -7.21
C PRO A 104 6.53 18.54 -7.55
N ASN A 105 7.49 18.42 -6.61
CA ASN A 105 8.63 17.53 -6.75
C ASN A 105 8.24 16.05 -6.65
N GLY A 106 6.97 15.72 -6.32
CA GLY A 106 6.47 14.35 -6.20
C GLY A 106 7.05 13.57 -5.04
N ARG A 107 7.44 14.23 -3.95
CA ARG A 107 8.07 13.61 -2.78
C ARG A 107 7.40 14.03 -1.49
N TYR A 108 7.53 13.19 -0.48
CA TYR A 108 7.08 13.57 0.86
C TYR A 108 7.79 14.85 1.33
N PRO A 109 7.07 15.76 1.97
CA PRO A 109 7.69 16.90 2.62
C PRO A 109 8.66 16.41 3.72
N PRO A 110 9.64 17.22 4.10
CA PRO A 110 10.52 16.90 5.23
C PRO A 110 9.70 16.57 6.47
N ARG A 111 10.10 15.54 7.18
CA ARG A 111 9.44 15.18 8.44
C ARG A 111 9.62 16.29 9.45
N VAL A 112 8.59 16.56 10.25
CA VAL A 112 8.68 17.48 11.37
C VAL A 112 9.71 16.92 12.37
N GLU A 113 10.65 17.78 12.80
CA GLU A 113 11.70 17.40 13.74
C GLU A 113 11.08 16.86 15.03
N GLY A 114 11.58 15.73 15.53
CA GLY A 114 11.04 15.06 16.72
C GLY A 114 9.86 14.09 16.47
N THR A 115 9.28 14.06 15.28
CA THR A 115 8.36 12.99 14.91
C THR A 115 9.15 11.78 14.46
N GLY A 116 9.60 10.99 15.43
CA GLY A 116 10.20 9.69 15.17
C GLY A 116 9.25 8.85 14.33
N GLY A 117 9.73 8.28 13.21
CA GLY A 117 8.92 7.42 12.38
C GLY A 117 8.28 6.32 13.22
N ARG A 118 6.96 6.29 13.28
CA ARG A 118 6.22 5.14 13.77
C ARG A 118 6.65 3.94 12.92
N GLY A 119 7.31 2.97 13.54
CA GLY A 119 7.61 1.70 12.91
C GLY A 119 9.03 1.48 12.43
N GLY A 120 9.94 2.38 12.69
CA GLY A 120 11.33 1.99 12.73
C GLY A 120 11.60 1.31 14.07
N SER A 121 11.16 0.07 14.30
CA SER A 121 11.93 -0.76 15.20
C SER A 121 13.35 -0.70 14.65
N ARG A 122 14.25 -0.03 15.35
CA ARG A 122 15.66 -0.24 15.14
C ARG A 122 15.88 -1.71 15.47
N ARG A 123 15.67 -2.57 14.47
CA ARG A 123 16.17 -3.93 14.57
C ARG A 123 17.66 -3.77 14.68
N ALA A 124 18.22 -4.10 15.81
CA ALA A 124 19.62 -4.35 15.83
C ALA A 124 19.90 -5.37 14.72
N ASN A 125 20.84 -5.06 13.86
CA ASN A 125 21.22 -5.93 12.76
C ASN A 125 22.06 -7.14 13.25
N ASP A 126 22.04 -7.43 14.54
CA ASP A 126 22.81 -8.49 15.17
C ASP A 126 22.03 -9.81 15.30
N GLY A 127 20.78 -9.82 14.83
CA GLY A 127 19.91 -11.00 14.91
C GLY A 127 19.18 -11.17 16.24
N THR A 128 19.34 -10.23 17.18
CA THR A 128 18.62 -10.27 18.45
C THR A 128 17.15 -9.88 18.23
N ALA A 129 16.23 -10.62 18.80
CA ALA A 129 14.82 -10.28 18.73
C ALA A 129 14.58 -8.97 19.51
N TYR A 130 13.87 -8.02 18.91
CA TYR A 130 13.71 -6.66 19.46
C TYR A 130 13.11 -6.62 20.88
N TRP A 131 12.31 -7.61 21.27
CA TRP A 131 11.76 -7.70 22.62
C TRP A 131 12.83 -8.06 23.66
N LEU A 132 13.90 -8.76 23.27
CA LEU A 132 15.05 -9.03 24.14
C LEU A 132 15.91 -7.76 24.29
N GLU A 133 16.08 -6.98 23.21
CA GLU A 133 16.82 -5.72 23.24
C GLU A 133 16.13 -4.66 24.11
N ALA A 134 14.81 -4.66 24.15
CA ALA A 134 14.05 -3.71 24.94
C ALA A 134 14.15 -3.97 26.45
N GLY A 135 14.82 -5.05 26.88
CA GLY A 135 14.91 -5.41 28.29
C GLY A 135 13.54 -5.62 28.95
N LEU A 136 12.55 -5.99 28.15
CA LEU A 136 11.19 -6.15 28.63
C LEU A 136 11.08 -7.44 29.42
N GLU A 137 10.81 -7.29 30.71
CA GLU A 137 10.30 -8.40 31.52
C GLU A 137 8.88 -8.76 31.08
N ALA A 138 8.46 -10.01 31.27
CA ALA A 138 7.11 -10.42 30.95
C ALA A 138 6.04 -9.55 31.65
N PRO A 139 4.92 -9.22 30.99
CA PRO A 139 4.53 -9.67 29.66
C PRO A 139 5.26 -8.93 28.54
N GLY A 140 5.85 -9.69 27.62
CA GLY A 140 6.46 -9.12 26.44
C GLY A 140 5.43 -8.52 25.47
N PRO A 141 5.89 -7.75 24.45
CA PRO A 141 5.00 -7.07 23.50
C PRO A 141 4.19 -8.03 22.61
N TYR A 142 4.38 -9.34 22.74
CA TYR A 142 3.66 -10.37 22.00
C TYR A 142 2.90 -11.37 22.89
N ASP A 143 2.88 -11.16 24.20
CA ASP A 143 2.20 -12.06 25.12
C ASP A 143 0.68 -11.90 25.09
N ASN A 144 0.19 -10.73 24.67
CA ASN A 144 -1.22 -10.47 24.46
C ASN A 144 -1.48 -10.18 22.99
N MET A 145 -2.53 -10.79 22.44
CA MET A 145 -2.96 -10.57 21.05
C MET A 145 -3.24 -9.07 20.76
N GLU A 146 -3.73 -8.31 21.73
CA GLU A 146 -3.99 -6.88 21.56
C GLU A 146 -2.72 -6.03 21.36
N GLN A 147 -1.58 -6.56 21.71
CA GLN A 147 -0.27 -5.92 21.51
C GLN A 147 0.31 -6.17 20.11
N ARG A 148 -0.31 -7.11 19.35
CA ARG A 148 0.11 -7.41 17.98
C ARG A 148 -0.24 -6.28 17.02
N PRO A 149 0.58 -6.05 15.99
CA PRO A 149 0.24 -5.12 14.92
C PRO A 149 -1.11 -5.44 14.27
N PHE A 150 -1.82 -4.42 13.83
CA PHE A 150 -3.16 -4.56 13.23
C PHE A 150 -3.18 -5.51 12.04
N ALA A 151 -2.10 -5.53 11.25
CA ALA A 151 -1.97 -6.44 10.11
C ALA A 151 -1.89 -7.91 10.52
N GLU A 152 -1.18 -8.23 11.62
CA GLU A 152 -1.13 -9.59 12.16
C GLU A 152 -2.48 -10.04 12.75
N ARG A 153 -3.28 -9.08 13.20
CA ARG A 153 -4.62 -9.33 13.75
C ARG A 153 -5.70 -9.31 12.67
N CYS A 154 -5.36 -9.09 11.41
CA CYS A 154 -6.28 -8.93 10.29
C CYS A 154 -7.35 -7.85 10.52
N LEU A 155 -7.03 -6.81 11.30
CA LEU A 155 -7.91 -5.67 11.56
C LEU A 155 -7.75 -4.59 10.50
N LEU A 156 -6.53 -4.33 10.07
CA LEU A 156 -6.17 -3.42 8.98
C LEU A 156 -5.00 -4.00 8.21
N SER A 157 -4.90 -3.66 6.93
CA SER A 157 -3.72 -3.96 6.11
C SER A 157 -2.45 -3.24 6.62
N PHE A 158 -1.27 -3.68 6.17
CA PHE A 158 0.01 -3.00 6.48
C PHE A 158 0.11 -1.61 5.87
N SER A 159 -0.72 -1.30 4.91
CA SER A 159 -0.85 0.01 4.29
C SER A 159 -2.32 0.38 4.18
N SER A 160 -2.62 1.65 4.01
CA SER A 160 -3.98 2.18 3.94
C SER A 160 -4.70 1.78 2.64
N THR A 161 -4.87 0.48 2.40
CA THR A 161 -5.44 -0.01 1.14
C THR A 161 -6.89 0.34 0.93
N ALA A 162 -7.66 0.53 2.03
CA ALA A 162 -9.05 1.02 1.96
C ALA A 162 -9.14 2.55 2.03
N GLY A 163 -8.02 3.24 2.14
CA GLY A 163 -7.94 4.70 2.17
C GLY A 163 -8.46 5.37 3.43
N PRO A 164 -8.57 6.72 3.44
CA PRO A 164 -7.96 7.63 2.50
C PRO A 164 -6.45 7.77 2.69
N PRO A 165 -5.65 7.80 1.60
CA PRO A 165 -6.00 7.46 0.23
C PRO A 165 -6.01 5.94 -0.02
N MET A 166 -6.69 5.49 -1.09
CA MET A 166 -6.65 4.09 -1.53
C MET A 166 -5.34 3.83 -2.27
N MET A 167 -4.43 3.14 -1.60
CA MET A 167 -3.08 2.89 -2.12
C MET A 167 -2.96 1.52 -2.76
N PRO A 168 -2.09 1.36 -3.77
CA PRO A 168 -1.67 0.03 -4.21
C PRO A 168 -0.84 -0.65 -3.10
N ALA A 169 -0.92 -1.97 -3.07
CA ALA A 169 -0.13 -2.83 -2.19
C ALA A 169 0.69 -3.82 -3.02
N LEU A 170 1.46 -4.68 -2.37
CA LEU A 170 2.26 -5.70 -3.05
C LEU A 170 1.40 -6.76 -3.77
N TYR A 171 0.16 -6.93 -3.34
CA TYR A 171 -0.80 -7.91 -3.84
C TYR A 171 -2.20 -7.56 -3.37
N ASN A 172 -3.24 -8.23 -3.90
CA ASN A 172 -4.64 -8.00 -3.57
C ASN A 172 -5.06 -6.55 -3.85
N ASN A 173 -4.78 -6.09 -5.08
CA ASN A 173 -5.00 -4.71 -5.49
C ASN A 173 -6.40 -4.40 -6.00
N HIS A 174 -7.31 -5.38 -5.99
CA HIS A 174 -8.66 -5.16 -6.49
C HIS A 174 -9.50 -4.38 -5.47
N LYS A 175 -10.16 -3.35 -5.99
CA LYS A 175 -11.14 -2.53 -5.27
C LYS A 175 -12.50 -2.68 -5.95
N ARG A 176 -13.53 -3.03 -5.19
CA ARG A 176 -14.88 -3.08 -5.70
C ARG A 176 -15.69 -1.91 -5.15
N ILE A 177 -16.22 -1.10 -6.05
CA ILE A 177 -17.12 0.00 -5.71
C ILE A 177 -18.55 -0.46 -5.98
N VAL A 178 -19.44 -0.26 -5.01
CA VAL A 178 -20.87 -0.47 -5.14
C VAL A 178 -21.56 0.84 -4.76
N GLN A 179 -22.28 1.41 -5.72
CA GLN A 179 -22.94 2.68 -5.56
C GLN A 179 -24.45 2.44 -5.38
N GLY A 180 -24.97 2.81 -4.22
CA GLY A 180 -26.38 2.88 -3.93
C GLY A 180 -26.91 4.31 -3.99
N GLU A 181 -28.17 4.50 -3.56
CA GLU A 181 -28.82 5.81 -3.52
C GLU A 181 -28.20 6.70 -2.43
N ASP A 182 -28.09 6.16 -1.23
CA ASP A 182 -27.64 6.89 -0.03
C ASP A 182 -26.27 6.42 0.48
N THR A 183 -25.63 5.50 -0.21
CA THR A 183 -24.39 4.87 0.26
C THR A 183 -23.50 4.45 -0.90
N VAL A 184 -22.22 4.73 -0.77
CA VAL A 184 -21.20 4.13 -1.62
C VAL A 184 -20.34 3.22 -0.74
N MET A 185 -20.15 1.97 -1.16
CA MET A 185 -19.25 1.03 -0.52
C MET A 185 -18.00 0.85 -1.38
N ILE A 186 -16.85 0.93 -0.76
CA ILE A 186 -15.57 0.56 -1.38
C ILE A 186 -15.03 -0.65 -0.62
N GLN A 187 -15.13 -1.81 -1.24
CA GLN A 187 -14.55 -3.05 -0.71
C GLN A 187 -13.15 -3.24 -1.29
N VAL A 188 -12.22 -3.59 -0.44
CA VAL A 188 -10.82 -3.84 -0.77
C VAL A 188 -10.55 -5.32 -0.61
N GLU A 189 -9.87 -5.93 -1.59
CA GLU A 189 -9.49 -7.33 -1.52
C GLU A 189 -8.57 -7.62 -0.33
N MET A 190 -7.62 -6.71 -0.07
CA MET A 190 -6.72 -6.82 1.07
C MET A 190 -7.49 -6.76 2.39
N ASN A 191 -7.36 -7.80 3.21
CA ASN A 191 -8.03 -7.97 4.52
C ASN A 191 -9.57 -7.85 4.48
N HIS A 192 -10.18 -7.92 3.29
CA HIS A 192 -11.63 -7.76 3.11
C HIS A 192 -12.18 -6.45 3.69
N GLU A 193 -11.34 -5.42 3.74
CA GLU A 193 -11.73 -4.12 4.27
C GLU A 193 -12.88 -3.51 3.46
N ALA A 194 -13.85 -2.92 4.12
CA ALA A 194 -14.94 -2.23 3.46
C ALA A 194 -15.14 -0.83 4.06
N ARG A 195 -15.06 0.18 3.21
CA ARG A 195 -15.39 1.55 3.56
C ARG A 195 -16.82 1.83 3.14
N ILE A 196 -17.64 2.18 4.11
CA ILE A 196 -19.03 2.62 3.89
C ILE A 196 -19.04 4.14 3.94
N ILE A 197 -19.43 4.75 2.83
CA ILE A 197 -19.56 6.21 2.68
C ILE A 197 -21.04 6.53 2.70
N ARG A 198 -21.50 7.23 3.72
CA ARG A 198 -22.89 7.68 3.83
C ARG A 198 -23.04 8.98 3.04
N MET A 199 -23.96 8.99 2.08
CA MET A 199 -24.13 10.15 1.21
C MET A 199 -24.98 11.23 1.87
N ASN A 200 -24.54 12.49 1.74
CA ASN A 200 -25.23 13.67 2.27
C ASN A 200 -25.60 13.55 3.76
N ALA A 201 -24.77 12.90 4.54
CA ALA A 201 -24.96 12.64 5.97
C ALA A 201 -24.05 13.56 6.81
N GLU A 202 -24.28 13.56 8.11
CA GLU A 202 -23.37 14.15 9.08
C GLU A 202 -22.46 13.08 9.69
N HIS A 203 -21.29 13.48 10.17
CA HIS A 203 -20.40 12.57 10.89
C HIS A 203 -21.01 12.07 12.20
N ASP A 204 -20.68 10.83 12.53
CA ASP A 204 -20.98 10.29 13.85
C ASP A 204 -20.31 11.14 14.95
N PRO A 205 -20.84 11.14 16.17
CA PRO A 205 -20.21 11.82 17.31
C PRO A 205 -18.75 11.42 17.47
N PRO A 206 -17.82 12.32 17.86
CA PRO A 206 -16.37 12.08 17.91
C PRO A 206 -15.92 10.90 18.80
N GLN A 207 -16.75 10.47 19.72
CA GLN A 207 -16.50 9.29 20.57
C GLN A 207 -16.71 7.97 19.83
N ASN A 208 -17.42 7.96 18.70
CA ASN A 208 -17.67 6.77 17.89
C ASN A 208 -16.51 6.54 16.92
N ARG A 209 -15.38 6.08 17.44
CA ARG A 209 -14.17 5.83 16.65
C ARG A 209 -14.15 4.45 16.04
N LYS A 210 -13.80 4.36 14.77
CA LYS A 210 -13.73 3.13 13.98
C LYS A 210 -12.32 3.00 13.37
N TRP A 211 -11.90 1.78 13.05
CA TRP A 211 -10.59 1.52 12.46
C TRP A 211 -10.39 2.24 11.12
N LEU A 212 -11.42 2.22 10.25
CA LEU A 212 -11.40 2.91 8.96
C LEU A 212 -12.02 4.31 9.03
N GLY A 213 -12.29 4.81 10.25
CA GLY A 213 -12.94 6.10 10.45
C GLY A 213 -14.43 6.08 10.09
N ASP A 214 -15.04 7.25 10.12
CA ASP A 214 -16.40 7.52 9.72
C ASP A 214 -16.38 8.35 8.43
N SER A 215 -16.90 7.76 7.34
CA SER A 215 -16.86 8.37 6.02
C SER A 215 -18.25 8.89 5.63
N ILE A 216 -18.29 10.15 5.21
CA ILE A 216 -19.46 10.76 4.57
C ILE A 216 -19.06 11.25 3.18
N GLY A 217 -20.02 11.38 2.28
CA GLY A 217 -19.74 11.82 0.90
C GLY A 217 -20.83 12.69 0.33
N HIS A 218 -20.45 13.49 -0.64
CA HIS A 218 -21.34 14.28 -1.46
C HIS A 218 -20.79 14.43 -2.88
N TRP A 219 -21.62 14.88 -3.79
CA TRP A 219 -21.22 15.09 -5.18
C TRP A 219 -20.97 16.57 -5.45
N GLU A 220 -19.82 16.85 -6.08
CA GLU A 220 -19.49 18.15 -6.68
C GLU A 220 -19.37 17.97 -8.19
N GLY A 221 -20.47 18.27 -8.91
CA GLY A 221 -20.55 17.92 -10.33
C GLY A 221 -20.43 16.41 -10.53
N ASP A 222 -19.42 15.99 -11.28
CA ASP A 222 -19.11 14.59 -11.58
C ASP A 222 -18.09 13.97 -10.60
N THR A 223 -17.71 14.70 -9.55
CA THR A 223 -16.72 14.25 -8.56
C THR A 223 -17.41 13.82 -7.26
N LEU A 224 -17.14 12.60 -6.82
CA LEU A 224 -17.51 12.15 -5.49
C LEU A 224 -16.46 12.66 -4.48
N VAL A 225 -16.88 13.54 -3.57
CA VAL A 225 -16.06 14.04 -2.47
C VAL A 225 -16.34 13.20 -1.23
N VAL A 226 -15.30 12.69 -0.60
CA VAL A 226 -15.40 11.86 0.62
C VAL A 226 -14.58 12.48 1.73
N GLU A 227 -15.21 12.73 2.85
CA GLU A 227 -14.57 13.15 4.09
C GLU A 227 -14.59 11.99 5.10
N THR A 228 -13.45 11.76 5.75
CA THR A 228 -13.33 10.69 6.75
C THR A 228 -12.69 11.22 8.03
N THR A 229 -13.39 11.03 9.14
CA THR A 229 -12.96 11.44 10.49
C THR A 229 -13.10 10.26 11.46
N ASN A 230 -12.94 10.51 12.75
CA ASN A 230 -13.21 9.54 13.82
C ASN A 230 -12.40 8.23 13.69
N PHE A 231 -11.15 8.33 13.31
CA PHE A 231 -10.26 7.19 13.34
C PHE A 231 -9.96 6.77 14.79
N ARG A 232 -9.88 5.46 15.00
CA ARG A 232 -9.44 4.89 16.26
C ARG A 232 -7.91 4.99 16.35
N ASP A 233 -7.42 5.35 17.54
CA ASP A 233 -5.98 5.42 17.89
C ASP A 233 -5.37 4.02 18.01
#